data_27a7cbdc515ce1fd6afb401a89b1b219
#
_entry.id   27a7cbdc515ce1fd6afb401a89b1b219
#
_cell.length_a   1.000
_cell.length_b   1.000
_cell.length_c   1.000
_cell.angle_alpha   90.00
_cell.angle_beta   90.00
_cell.angle_gamma   90.00
#
_symmetry.space_group_name_H-M   'P 1'
#
loop_
_entity.id
_entity.type
_entity.pdbx_description
1 polymer ?
#
loop_
_entity_poly.entity_id
_entity_poly.type
_entity_poly.pdbx_seq_one_letter_code
_entity_poly.pdbx_strand_id
1 'polypeptide(L)'
;MKQFLLVIVLTGSLVALTGCGRLLSALQVDAIEDDPGERTTGQMLEDDNIETKATVNIHAADEDFDDAHLVVVSYNGYVLLAGQVSSEQLKAKATEVVRKIRGVRRIYNELEIAAPSSGMTRSSDTWITTKVKSWLLGSTSIEGGRVKVVTENGVVYLMGLATAEEAKRIADKAASISGVQRVVKLFELID
;
A
#
# COMPACT_ATOMS: atom_id res chain seq x y z
N MET A 1 -13.57 55.84 -2.42
CA MET A 1 -14.06 54.45 -2.25
C MET A 1 -13.44 53.47 -3.24
N LYS A 2 -13.44 53.71 -4.56
CA LYS A 2 -12.86 52.78 -5.57
C LYS A 2 -11.36 52.53 -5.39
N GLN A 3 -10.56 53.54 -5.00
CA GLN A 3 -9.12 53.37 -4.76
C GLN A 3 -8.81 52.59 -3.48
N PHE A 4 -9.64 52.68 -2.45
CA PHE A 4 -9.49 51.89 -1.21
C PHE A 4 -9.80 50.41 -1.46
N LEU A 5 -10.80 50.14 -2.30
CA LEU A 5 -11.15 48.77 -2.68
C LEU A 5 -10.03 48.10 -3.50
N LEU A 6 -9.38 48.85 -4.39
CA LEU A 6 -8.27 48.36 -5.21
C LEU A 6 -7.02 47.99 -4.38
N VAL A 7 -6.73 48.82 -3.37
CA VAL A 7 -5.61 48.57 -2.45
C VAL A 7 -5.85 47.31 -1.59
N ILE A 8 -7.09 47.10 -1.13
CA ILE A 8 -7.46 45.91 -0.34
C ILE A 8 -7.38 44.64 -1.20
N VAL A 9 -7.80 44.69 -2.47
CA VAL A 9 -7.68 43.55 -3.38
C VAL A 9 -6.21 43.24 -3.74
N LEU A 10 -5.40 44.31 -3.94
CA LEU A 10 -3.95 44.10 -4.25
C LEU A 10 -3.18 43.54 -3.04
N THR A 11 -3.47 43.98 -1.82
CA THR A 11 -2.84 43.45 -0.60
C THR A 11 -3.31 42.03 -0.28
N GLY A 12 -4.58 41.69 -0.52
CA GLY A 12 -5.11 40.33 -0.37
C GLY A 12 -4.50 39.33 -1.36
N SER A 13 -4.17 39.78 -2.58
CA SER A 13 -3.54 38.93 -3.62
C SER A 13 -2.06 38.62 -3.34
N LEU A 14 -1.35 39.50 -2.58
CA LEU A 14 0.06 39.30 -2.25
C LEU A 14 0.26 38.26 -1.13
N VAL A 15 -0.71 38.06 -0.25
CA VAL A 15 -0.67 37.07 0.84
C VAL A 15 -0.89 35.64 0.31
N ALA A 16 -1.59 35.47 -0.81
CA ALA A 16 -1.84 34.17 -1.42
C ALA A 16 -0.59 33.53 -2.09
N LEU A 17 0.51 34.27 -2.28
CA LEU A 17 1.76 33.81 -2.88
C LEU A 17 2.78 33.28 -1.87
N THR A 18 2.54 33.43 -0.58
CA THR A 18 3.38 32.83 0.46
C THR A 18 2.88 31.40 0.70
N GLY A 19 3.57 30.41 0.12
CA GLY A 19 3.20 28.99 0.28
C GLY A 19 2.99 28.60 1.74
N CYS A 20 2.14 27.61 1.98
CA CYS A 20 1.72 27.13 3.32
C CYS A 20 2.88 26.91 4.32
N GLY A 21 4.08 26.59 3.83
CA GLY A 21 5.26 26.40 4.66
C GLY A 21 5.73 27.65 5.43
N ARG A 22 5.59 28.84 4.83
CA ARG A 22 5.97 30.09 5.51
C ARG A 22 4.97 30.52 6.60
N LEU A 23 3.71 30.17 6.42
CA LEU A 23 2.70 30.44 7.44
C LEU A 23 2.90 29.53 8.66
N LEU A 24 3.22 28.25 8.45
CA LEU A 24 3.51 27.29 9.51
C LEU A 24 4.77 27.67 10.30
N SER A 25 5.84 28.10 9.63
CA SER A 25 7.07 28.55 10.31
C SER A 25 6.85 29.84 11.12
N ALA A 26 5.94 30.72 10.69
CA ALA A 26 5.59 31.93 11.44
C ALA A 26 4.75 31.65 12.69
N LEU A 27 4.08 30.50 12.77
CA LEU A 27 3.30 30.05 13.92
C LEU A 27 4.13 29.31 14.98
N GLN A 28 5.47 29.27 14.83
CA GLN A 28 6.38 28.54 15.74
C GLN A 28 5.94 27.09 15.99
N VAL A 29 5.50 26.40 14.93
CA VAL A 29 5.24 24.96 14.99
C VAL A 29 6.57 24.25 15.21
N ASP A 30 6.62 23.30 16.15
CA ASP A 30 7.79 22.47 16.39
C ASP A 30 8.25 21.76 15.12
N ALA A 31 9.54 21.39 15.08
CA ALA A 31 10.10 20.68 13.95
C ALA A 31 9.26 19.43 13.65
N ILE A 32 8.88 19.24 12.38
CA ILE A 32 8.23 18.02 11.95
C ILE A 32 9.32 16.94 11.90
N GLU A 33 9.27 16.02 12.85
CA GLU A 33 10.15 14.85 12.85
C GLU A 33 9.53 13.78 11.93
N ASP A 34 10.35 13.29 11.00
CA ASP A 34 9.95 12.14 10.16
C ASP A 34 10.03 10.86 10.99
N ASP A 35 8.93 10.11 11.05
CA ASP A 35 8.91 8.78 11.65
C ASP A 35 9.39 7.75 10.63
N PRO A 36 10.51 7.04 10.87
CA PRO A 36 11.03 6.04 9.93
C PRO A 36 10.05 4.90 9.63
N GLY A 37 9.10 4.64 10.53
CA GLY A 37 8.08 3.62 10.39
C GLY A 37 6.86 4.08 9.59
N GLU A 38 6.75 5.35 9.21
CA GLU A 38 5.57 5.90 8.55
C GLU A 38 5.89 6.37 7.12
N ARG A 39 4.98 6.08 6.18
CA ARG A 39 5.09 6.60 4.82
C ARG A 39 4.60 8.04 4.76
N THR A 40 5.33 8.88 4.04
CA THR A 40 4.86 10.23 3.70
C THR A 40 3.61 10.16 2.79
N THR A 41 2.81 11.21 2.77
CA THR A 41 1.68 11.33 1.83
C THR A 41 2.12 11.17 0.36
N GLY A 42 3.32 11.68 0.02
CA GLY A 42 3.89 11.51 -1.31
C GLY A 42 4.15 10.05 -1.68
N GLN A 43 4.68 9.28 -0.73
CA GLN A 43 4.89 7.83 -0.90
C GLN A 43 3.58 7.06 -1.03
N MET A 44 2.53 7.43 -0.26
CA MET A 44 1.20 6.82 -0.40
C MET A 44 0.62 7.05 -1.78
N LEU A 45 0.70 8.29 -2.31
CA LEU A 45 0.24 8.61 -3.66
C LEU A 45 1.04 7.90 -4.74
N GLU A 46 2.36 7.73 -4.56
CA GLU A 46 3.18 6.98 -5.52
C GLU A 46 2.83 5.49 -5.50
N ASP A 47 2.55 4.91 -4.32
CA ASP A 47 2.08 3.53 -4.21
C ASP A 47 0.75 3.32 -4.94
N ASP A 48 -0.23 4.23 -4.78
CA ASP A 48 -1.51 4.18 -5.49
C ASP A 48 -1.32 4.29 -7.02
N ASN A 49 -0.39 5.14 -7.47
CA ASN A 49 -0.01 5.24 -8.88
C ASN A 49 0.62 3.95 -9.41
N ILE A 50 1.47 3.30 -8.62
CA ILE A 50 2.10 2.02 -8.97
C ILE A 50 1.02 0.94 -9.11
N GLU A 51 0.11 0.81 -8.13
CA GLU A 51 -0.99 -0.16 -8.14
C GLU A 51 -1.86 0.01 -9.39
N THR A 52 -2.25 1.26 -9.70
CA THR A 52 -3.08 1.60 -10.87
C THR A 52 -2.36 1.24 -12.17
N LYS A 53 -1.12 1.69 -12.34
CA LYS A 53 -0.34 1.42 -13.56
C LYS A 53 -0.07 -0.07 -13.73
N ALA A 54 0.26 -0.77 -12.63
CA ALA A 54 0.51 -2.20 -12.67
C ALA A 54 -0.73 -2.96 -13.13
N THR A 55 -1.89 -2.70 -12.51
CA THR A 55 -3.14 -3.36 -12.88
C THR A 55 -3.49 -3.12 -14.35
N VAL A 56 -3.51 -1.86 -14.79
CA VAL A 56 -3.86 -1.51 -16.18
C VAL A 56 -2.88 -2.12 -17.19
N ASN A 57 -1.57 -2.00 -16.91
CA ASN A 57 -0.54 -2.46 -17.84
C ASN A 57 -0.46 -3.98 -17.92
N ILE A 58 -0.76 -4.71 -16.84
CA ILE A 58 -0.82 -6.17 -16.85
C ILE A 58 -1.96 -6.64 -17.76
N HIS A 59 -3.17 -6.13 -17.57
CA HIS A 59 -4.32 -6.47 -18.44
C HIS A 59 -4.07 -6.06 -19.89
N ALA A 60 -3.44 -4.92 -20.15
CA ALA A 60 -3.10 -4.49 -21.50
C ALA A 60 -1.98 -5.31 -22.17
N ALA A 61 -1.19 -6.06 -21.39
CA ALA A 61 -0.08 -6.86 -21.92
C ALA A 61 -0.50 -8.22 -22.49
N ASP A 62 -1.64 -8.74 -22.04
CA ASP A 62 -2.16 -10.04 -22.51
C ASP A 62 -3.64 -10.16 -22.14
N GLU A 63 -4.48 -10.57 -23.10
CA GLU A 63 -5.93 -10.79 -22.91
C GLU A 63 -6.25 -11.91 -21.92
N ASP A 64 -5.36 -12.90 -21.75
CA ASP A 64 -5.53 -13.98 -20.80
C ASP A 64 -5.55 -13.50 -19.32
N PHE A 65 -5.14 -12.27 -19.05
CA PHE A 65 -5.29 -11.67 -17.71
C PHE A 65 -6.72 -11.24 -17.38
N ASP A 66 -7.61 -11.12 -18.37
CA ASP A 66 -9.01 -10.77 -18.15
C ASP A 66 -9.77 -11.89 -17.42
N ASP A 67 -9.33 -13.14 -17.62
CA ASP A 67 -9.86 -14.31 -16.92
C ASP A 67 -9.12 -14.63 -15.61
N ALA A 68 -8.09 -13.88 -15.25
CA ALA A 68 -7.31 -14.07 -14.03
C ALA A 68 -7.94 -13.38 -12.82
N HIS A 69 -7.62 -13.88 -11.63
CA HIS A 69 -7.82 -13.10 -10.40
C HIS A 69 -6.50 -12.50 -9.97
N LEU A 70 -6.36 -11.20 -10.17
CA LEU A 70 -5.13 -10.48 -9.89
C LEU A 70 -5.32 -9.42 -8.79
N VAL A 71 -4.51 -9.50 -7.75
CA VAL A 71 -4.41 -8.51 -6.68
C VAL A 71 -3.03 -7.88 -6.74
N VAL A 72 -3.00 -6.57 -6.95
CA VAL A 72 -1.77 -5.77 -6.97
C VAL A 72 -1.80 -4.82 -5.80
N VAL A 73 -0.76 -4.85 -4.98
CA VAL A 73 -0.64 -3.98 -3.81
C VAL A 73 0.79 -3.44 -3.74
N SER A 74 0.91 -2.13 -3.52
CA SER A 74 2.19 -1.46 -3.30
C SER A 74 2.29 -0.90 -1.89
N TYR A 75 3.46 -0.98 -1.31
CA TYR A 75 3.82 -0.34 -0.06
C TYR A 75 5.28 0.11 -0.12
N ASN A 76 5.51 1.42 -0.11
CA ASN A 76 6.83 2.04 -0.24
C ASN A 76 7.61 1.52 -1.47
N GLY A 77 6.91 1.32 -2.61
CA GLY A 77 7.48 0.78 -3.84
C GLY A 77 7.78 -0.73 -3.83
N TYR A 78 7.44 -1.43 -2.74
CA TYR A 78 7.44 -2.89 -2.71
C TYR A 78 6.09 -3.38 -3.21
N VAL A 79 6.07 -4.12 -4.30
CA VAL A 79 4.86 -4.56 -4.99
C VAL A 79 4.61 -6.04 -4.74
N LEU A 80 3.43 -6.35 -4.24
CA LEU A 80 2.90 -7.70 -4.17
C LEU A 80 1.99 -7.93 -5.38
N LEU A 81 2.21 -9.05 -6.07
CA LEU A 81 1.30 -9.65 -7.04
C LEU A 81 0.78 -10.93 -6.43
N ALA A 82 -0.50 -10.99 -6.09
CA ALA A 82 -1.15 -12.17 -5.53
C ALA A 82 -2.40 -12.53 -6.34
N GLY A 83 -2.94 -13.71 -6.12
CA GLY A 83 -4.09 -14.22 -6.86
C GLY A 83 -3.73 -15.38 -7.76
N GLN A 84 -4.52 -15.62 -8.83
CA GLN A 84 -4.40 -16.78 -9.68
C GLN A 84 -4.31 -16.40 -11.15
N VAL A 85 -3.40 -17.07 -11.86
CA VAL A 85 -3.20 -16.99 -13.33
C VAL A 85 -3.19 -18.39 -13.93
N SER A 86 -3.46 -18.48 -15.22
CA SER A 86 -3.58 -19.78 -15.90
C SER A 86 -2.23 -20.43 -16.25
N SER A 87 -1.10 -19.70 -16.22
CA SER A 87 0.19 -20.20 -16.68
C SER A 87 1.40 -19.53 -16.03
N GLU A 88 2.54 -20.22 -16.04
CA GLU A 88 3.85 -19.64 -15.64
C GLU A 88 4.26 -18.47 -16.54
N GLN A 89 3.85 -18.49 -17.82
CA GLN A 89 4.13 -17.41 -18.77
C GLN A 89 3.45 -16.11 -18.32
N LEU A 90 2.17 -16.17 -17.93
CA LEU A 90 1.44 -15.01 -17.40
C LEU A 90 2.05 -14.53 -16.08
N LYS A 91 2.39 -15.46 -15.18
CA LYS A 91 3.06 -15.11 -13.92
C LYS A 91 4.38 -14.36 -14.18
N ALA A 92 5.21 -14.82 -15.09
CA ALA A 92 6.46 -14.16 -15.47
C ALA A 92 6.19 -12.80 -16.14
N LYS A 93 5.22 -12.75 -17.08
CA LYS A 93 4.83 -11.52 -17.80
C LYS A 93 4.36 -10.43 -16.83
N ALA A 94 3.56 -10.75 -15.83
CA ALA A 94 3.14 -9.80 -14.80
C ALA A 94 4.35 -9.14 -14.11
N THR A 95 5.36 -9.94 -13.74
CA THR A 95 6.61 -9.39 -13.16
C THR A 95 7.34 -8.45 -14.12
N GLU A 96 7.43 -8.82 -15.40
CA GLU A 96 8.13 -8.00 -16.40
C GLU A 96 7.44 -6.66 -16.64
N VAL A 97 6.10 -6.65 -16.64
CA VAL A 97 5.31 -5.43 -16.78
C VAL A 97 5.54 -4.50 -15.59
N VAL A 98 5.42 -5.03 -14.37
CA VAL A 98 5.55 -4.24 -13.14
C VAL A 98 6.96 -3.69 -12.97
N ARG A 99 7.99 -4.44 -13.35
CA ARG A 99 9.39 -4.02 -13.27
C ARG A 99 9.69 -2.74 -14.06
N LYS A 100 8.92 -2.42 -15.09
CA LYS A 100 9.09 -1.23 -15.92
C LYS A 100 8.45 0.03 -15.33
N ILE A 101 7.68 -0.12 -14.26
CA ILE A 101 6.97 0.99 -13.62
C ILE A 101 7.96 1.76 -12.74
N ARG A 102 8.04 3.07 -12.96
CA ARG A 102 8.86 3.95 -12.13
C ARG A 102 8.38 3.90 -10.68
N GLY A 103 9.30 3.91 -9.73
CA GLY A 103 9.02 3.86 -8.29
C GLY A 103 8.97 2.43 -7.72
N VAL A 104 8.88 1.39 -8.56
CA VAL A 104 8.95 0.01 -8.09
C VAL A 104 10.38 -0.32 -7.64
N ARG A 105 10.52 -0.69 -6.37
CA ARG A 105 11.79 -1.03 -5.71
C ARG A 105 11.99 -2.54 -5.60
N ARG A 106 10.91 -3.28 -5.36
CA ARG A 106 10.91 -4.74 -5.21
C ARG A 106 9.58 -5.33 -5.66
N ILE A 107 9.60 -6.54 -6.20
CA ILE A 107 8.41 -7.27 -6.62
C ILE A 107 8.39 -8.61 -5.90
N TYR A 108 7.26 -8.91 -5.26
CA TYR A 108 6.93 -10.21 -4.68
C TYR A 108 5.84 -10.82 -5.55
N ASN A 109 6.22 -11.78 -6.39
CA ASN A 109 5.28 -12.46 -7.26
C ASN A 109 4.80 -13.77 -6.62
N GLU A 110 3.71 -13.67 -5.89
CA GLU A 110 3.03 -14.75 -5.19
C GLU A 110 1.80 -15.26 -5.97
N LEU A 111 1.74 -14.99 -7.29
CA LEU A 111 0.69 -15.53 -8.14
C LEU A 111 0.76 -17.05 -8.16
N GLU A 112 -0.38 -17.71 -8.02
CA GLU A 112 -0.53 -19.16 -8.11
C GLU A 112 -1.03 -19.56 -9.50
N ILE A 113 -0.56 -20.72 -10.01
CA ILE A 113 -1.05 -21.27 -11.26
C ILE A 113 -2.28 -22.10 -10.95
N ALA A 114 -3.45 -21.48 -11.05
CA ALA A 114 -4.74 -22.09 -10.72
C ALA A 114 -5.89 -21.34 -11.41
N ALA A 115 -7.07 -21.94 -11.38
CA ALA A 115 -8.30 -21.23 -11.72
C ALA A 115 -8.58 -20.12 -10.67
N PRO A 116 -9.24 -19.02 -11.07
CA PRO A 116 -9.61 -17.94 -10.16
C PRO A 116 -10.38 -18.43 -8.94
N SER A 117 -10.05 -17.87 -7.78
CA SER A 117 -10.71 -18.21 -6.52
C SER A 117 -12.20 -17.93 -6.56
N SER A 118 -13.00 -18.79 -5.88
CA SER A 118 -14.45 -18.63 -5.82
C SER A 118 -14.85 -17.38 -5.01
N GLY A 119 -16.06 -16.86 -5.26
CA GLY A 119 -16.60 -15.76 -4.45
C GLY A 119 -16.69 -16.08 -2.96
N MET A 120 -16.92 -17.36 -2.59
CA MET A 120 -16.93 -17.80 -1.20
C MET A 120 -15.54 -17.74 -0.58
N THR A 121 -14.50 -18.14 -1.32
CA THR A 121 -13.10 -18.05 -0.89
C THR A 121 -12.73 -16.59 -0.64
N ARG A 122 -13.03 -15.70 -1.58
CA ARG A 122 -12.76 -14.25 -1.44
C ARG A 122 -13.50 -13.62 -0.25
N SER A 123 -14.73 -14.06 0.02
CA SER A 123 -15.46 -13.61 1.21
C SER A 123 -14.80 -14.07 2.51
N SER A 124 -14.29 -15.31 2.53
CA SER A 124 -13.51 -15.84 3.66
C SER A 124 -12.22 -15.06 3.87
N ASP A 125 -11.50 -14.75 2.79
CA ASP A 125 -10.25 -13.97 2.83
C ASP A 125 -10.49 -12.54 3.34
N THR A 126 -11.59 -11.91 2.91
CA THR A 126 -12.01 -10.61 3.42
C THR A 126 -12.25 -10.66 4.94
N TRP A 127 -12.89 -11.73 5.42
CA TRP A 127 -13.14 -11.93 6.85
C TRP A 127 -11.84 -12.13 7.64
N ILE A 128 -10.90 -12.92 7.11
CA ILE A 128 -9.57 -13.10 7.70
C ILE A 128 -8.83 -11.76 7.77
N THR A 129 -8.77 -11.03 6.66
CA THR A 129 -8.16 -9.69 6.60
C THR A 129 -8.75 -8.76 7.65
N THR A 130 -10.07 -8.76 7.80
CA THR A 130 -10.77 -7.92 8.79
C THR A 130 -10.36 -8.27 10.21
N LYS A 131 -10.27 -9.55 10.55
CA LYS A 131 -9.82 -9.99 11.89
C LYS A 131 -8.37 -9.57 12.17
N VAL A 132 -7.48 -9.76 11.20
CA VAL A 132 -6.07 -9.34 11.35
C VAL A 132 -5.97 -7.84 11.54
N LYS A 133 -6.63 -7.04 10.70
CA LYS A 133 -6.63 -5.57 10.81
C LYS A 133 -7.25 -5.08 12.11
N SER A 134 -8.37 -5.67 12.54
CA SER A 134 -9.00 -5.29 13.82
C SER A 134 -8.07 -5.53 15.00
N TRP A 135 -7.34 -6.63 14.99
CA TRP A 135 -6.35 -6.88 16.02
C TRP A 135 -5.18 -5.89 15.96
N LEU A 136 -4.66 -5.59 14.78
CA LEU A 136 -3.57 -4.63 14.59
C LEU A 136 -3.95 -3.24 15.14
N LEU A 137 -5.15 -2.76 14.79
CA LEU A 137 -5.65 -1.46 15.25
C LEU A 137 -5.94 -1.40 16.77
N GLY A 138 -6.30 -2.54 17.37
CA GLY A 138 -6.50 -2.64 18.82
C GLY A 138 -5.22 -2.86 19.62
N SER A 139 -4.08 -3.06 18.97
CA SER A 139 -2.81 -3.31 19.64
C SER A 139 -2.19 -2.00 20.13
N THR A 140 -1.77 -1.96 21.39
CA THR A 140 -1.05 -0.82 21.96
C THR A 140 0.47 -0.88 21.73
N SER A 141 0.97 -2.03 21.27
CA SER A 141 2.40 -2.29 21.07
C SER A 141 2.83 -2.30 19.60
N ILE A 142 1.90 -2.05 18.69
CA ILE A 142 2.12 -2.03 17.23
C ILE A 142 1.28 -0.90 16.66
N GLU A 143 1.90 -0.05 15.88
CA GLU A 143 1.15 0.94 15.10
C GLU A 143 0.50 0.28 13.89
N GLY A 144 -0.68 -0.29 14.12
CA GLY A 144 -1.40 -1.11 13.15
C GLY A 144 -1.72 -0.40 11.83
N GLY A 145 -1.76 0.94 11.84
CA GLY A 145 -1.92 1.75 10.62
C GLY A 145 -0.77 1.64 9.62
N ARG A 146 0.42 1.23 10.07
CA ARG A 146 1.61 1.05 9.24
C ARG A 146 1.67 -0.30 8.52
N VAL A 147 0.72 -1.19 8.79
CA VAL A 147 0.73 -2.55 8.25
C VAL A 147 -0.40 -2.73 7.24
N LYS A 148 -0.03 -2.99 5.99
CA LYS A 148 -0.97 -3.40 4.94
C LYS A 148 -1.14 -4.92 4.99
N VAL A 149 -2.39 -5.38 5.05
CA VAL A 149 -2.74 -6.80 5.14
C VAL A 149 -3.54 -7.17 3.90
N VAL A 150 -3.08 -8.19 3.22
CA VAL A 150 -3.76 -8.81 2.07
C VAL A 150 -3.94 -10.29 2.38
N THR A 151 -5.10 -10.83 2.04
CA THR A 151 -5.34 -12.28 2.18
C THR A 151 -5.82 -12.84 0.85
N GLU A 152 -5.16 -13.88 0.39
CA GLU A 152 -5.52 -14.64 -0.80
C GLU A 152 -5.44 -16.14 -0.49
N ASN A 153 -6.51 -16.86 -0.72
CA ASN A 153 -6.59 -18.31 -0.51
C ASN A 153 -6.16 -18.74 0.90
N GLY A 154 -6.51 -17.95 1.94
CA GLY A 154 -6.10 -18.19 3.33
C GLY A 154 -4.62 -17.85 3.62
N VAL A 155 -3.86 -17.40 2.64
CA VAL A 155 -2.50 -16.90 2.81
C VAL A 155 -2.57 -15.40 3.15
N VAL A 156 -2.01 -15.02 4.30
CA VAL A 156 -1.96 -13.61 4.75
C VAL A 156 -0.59 -13.04 4.40
N TYR A 157 -0.58 -12.01 3.58
CA TYR A 157 0.59 -11.21 3.23
C TYR A 157 0.60 -9.96 4.09
N LEU A 158 1.73 -9.71 4.75
CA LEU A 158 1.93 -8.57 5.64
C LEU A 158 3.02 -7.67 5.06
N MET A 159 2.65 -6.46 4.69
CA MET A 159 3.56 -5.44 4.16
C MET A 159 3.60 -4.24 5.10
N GLY A 160 4.71 -3.53 5.14
CA GLY A 160 4.87 -2.36 6.01
C GLY A 160 6.32 -2.04 6.28
N LEU A 161 6.53 -0.97 7.04
CA LEU A 161 7.82 -0.62 7.64
C LEU A 161 7.78 -1.12 9.09
N ALA A 162 8.70 -1.99 9.49
CA ALA A 162 8.71 -2.56 10.83
C ALA A 162 10.10 -3.00 11.23
N THR A 163 10.39 -3.00 12.53
CA THR A 163 11.58 -3.67 13.05
C THR A 163 11.43 -5.20 12.91
N ALA A 164 12.54 -5.91 12.97
CA ALA A 164 12.52 -7.38 12.87
C ALA A 164 11.66 -8.03 13.97
N GLU A 165 11.66 -7.45 15.18
CA GLU A 165 10.85 -7.92 16.30
C GLU A 165 9.36 -7.67 16.10
N GLU A 166 9.00 -6.47 15.61
CA GLU A 166 7.62 -6.13 15.29
C GLU A 166 7.07 -7.02 14.18
N ALA A 167 7.82 -7.18 13.09
CA ALA A 167 7.46 -8.06 11.98
C ALA A 167 7.22 -9.50 12.45
N LYS A 168 8.03 -9.98 13.39
CA LYS A 168 7.85 -11.31 14.00
C LYS A 168 6.56 -11.37 14.83
N ARG A 169 6.35 -10.42 15.75
CA ARG A 169 5.15 -10.40 16.62
C ARG A 169 3.86 -10.32 15.79
N ILE A 170 3.86 -9.48 14.74
CA ILE A 170 2.72 -9.32 13.83
C ILE A 170 2.43 -10.64 13.12
N ALA A 171 3.46 -11.29 12.58
CA ALA A 171 3.30 -12.54 11.85
C ALA A 171 2.84 -13.69 12.75
N ASP A 172 3.41 -13.83 13.95
CA ASP A 172 3.03 -14.88 14.92
C ASP A 172 1.56 -14.72 15.31
N LYS A 173 1.11 -13.49 15.52
CA LYS A 173 -0.30 -13.23 15.85
C LYS A 173 -1.22 -13.46 14.67
N ALA A 174 -0.88 -12.99 13.48
CA ALA A 174 -1.66 -13.25 12.28
C ALA A 174 -1.85 -14.76 12.05
N ALA A 175 -0.78 -15.55 12.24
CA ALA A 175 -0.83 -16.99 12.12
C ALA A 175 -1.76 -17.68 13.15
N SER A 176 -2.00 -17.06 14.30
CA SER A 176 -2.92 -17.58 15.32
C SER A 176 -4.41 -17.33 15.04
N ILE A 177 -4.72 -16.53 14.01
CA ILE A 177 -6.10 -16.17 13.66
C ILE A 177 -6.76 -17.30 12.88
N SER A 178 -7.93 -17.70 13.34
CA SER A 178 -8.71 -18.79 12.71
C SER A 178 -9.03 -18.49 11.23
N GLY A 179 -8.68 -19.42 10.37
CA GLY A 179 -8.82 -19.36 8.91
C GLY A 179 -7.51 -19.04 8.20
N VAL A 180 -6.49 -18.54 8.89
CA VAL A 180 -5.15 -18.32 8.31
C VAL A 180 -4.46 -19.67 8.10
N GLN A 181 -4.04 -19.94 6.86
CA GLN A 181 -3.30 -21.15 6.50
C GLN A 181 -1.79 -20.90 6.52
N ARG A 182 -1.36 -19.72 6.07
CA ARG A 182 0.05 -19.32 5.98
C ARG A 182 0.18 -17.80 6.12
N VAL A 183 1.30 -17.36 6.67
CA VAL A 183 1.67 -15.93 6.73
C VAL A 183 2.95 -15.71 5.96
N VAL A 184 2.96 -14.71 5.10
CA VAL A 184 4.12 -14.26 4.33
C VAL A 184 4.49 -12.86 4.79
N LYS A 185 5.73 -12.70 5.23
CA LYS A 185 6.27 -11.41 5.70
C LYS A 185 6.96 -10.71 4.53
N LEU A 186 6.44 -9.56 4.14
CA LEU A 186 6.95 -8.71 3.07
C LEU A 186 7.31 -7.31 3.60
N PHE A 187 7.74 -7.25 4.86
CA PHE A 187 8.13 -6.01 5.50
C PHE A 187 9.45 -5.47 4.92
N GLU A 188 9.54 -4.16 4.78
CA GLU A 188 10.81 -3.46 4.73
C GLU A 188 11.28 -3.26 6.17
N LEU A 189 12.43 -3.82 6.52
CA LEU A 189 12.95 -3.73 7.88
C LEU A 189 13.58 -2.36 8.10
N ILE A 190 13.21 -1.74 9.20
CA ILE A 190 13.81 -0.51 9.73
C ILE A 190 14.57 -0.85 11.02
N ASP A 191 15.74 -0.24 11.19
CA ASP A 191 16.58 -0.41 12.38
C ASP A 191 16.11 0.47 13.53
#